data_bbb18298cf8cce328f97160f7dd1286a
#
_entry.id   bbb18298cf8cce328f97160f7dd1286a
#
_cell.length_a   1.000
_cell.length_b   1.000
_cell.length_c   1.000
_cell.angle_alpha   90.00
_cell.angle_beta   90.00
_cell.angle_gamma   90.00
#
_symmetry.space_group_name_H-M   'P 1'
#
loop_
_entity.id
_entity.type
_entity.pdbx_description
1 polymer ?
#
loop_
_entity_poly.entity_id
_entity_poly.type
_entity_poly.pdbx_seq_one_letter_code
_entity_poly.pdbx_strand_id
1 'polypeptide(L)'
;IVRVHASSGTSGKPTVVAYTKNDLDMWSDCMARLIVAAGGRKSDIVQISFGYGLFTGALGLHQGWEKIGATVIPASSGNTERQVMLMKDLGATALVATPSYGLYISEVVEKMGIKKEDLKLRIGLFGSEASSPEMHKELQDKLGLFPTDNYGLSEIIGPGVAGECEFKCGMHINEDHFYPEIIDKETLQPIEDGEWGELVITTLTKEGLPMLRYRTKDITRLIKDKCQCGRTTVRMDKIQGRSDDMLIIRGVNVFPSQIEGVLMSMPEIGGNYEIIVERIGHMDKLTINVEVKDIGLLDNYSKLEDLVKKVKQKLKVVLQIDAVVRLVEPQSLKRFEGKAKRVTDLRKI
;
A
#
# COMPACT_ATOMS: atom_id res chain seq x y z
N ILE A 1 21.26 -11.96 -18.19
CA ILE A 1 20.45 -10.84 -17.63
C ILE A 1 19.93 -10.00 -18.78
N VAL A 2 18.61 -9.78 -18.82
CA VAL A 2 17.94 -9.01 -19.89
C VAL A 2 17.25 -7.74 -19.36
N ARG A 3 17.08 -7.62 -18.02
CA ARG A 3 16.50 -6.43 -17.39
C ARG A 3 17.13 -6.20 -16.03
N VAL A 4 17.20 -4.93 -15.64
CA VAL A 4 17.65 -4.47 -14.32
C VAL A 4 16.62 -3.51 -13.75
N HIS A 5 16.29 -3.67 -12.49
CA HIS A 5 15.51 -2.75 -11.69
C HIS A 5 16.28 -2.35 -10.43
N ALA A 6 15.75 -1.42 -9.67
CA ALA A 6 16.30 -1.05 -8.37
C ALA A 6 15.19 -0.73 -7.38
N SER A 7 15.45 -0.99 -6.10
CA SER A 7 14.56 -0.58 -5.02
C SER A 7 14.53 0.95 -4.87
N SER A 8 13.52 1.50 -4.21
CA SER A 8 13.38 2.95 -3.98
C SER A 8 14.47 3.56 -3.07
N GLY A 9 15.23 2.71 -2.35
CA GLY A 9 16.41 3.11 -1.58
C GLY A 9 16.15 4.18 -0.52
N THR A 10 15.22 3.95 0.41
CA THR A 10 14.89 4.94 1.47
C THR A 10 16.03 5.17 2.46
N SER A 11 17.01 4.27 2.54
CA SER A 11 18.08 4.28 3.54
C SER A 11 19.50 4.34 2.96
N GLY A 12 19.68 4.63 1.66
CA GLY A 12 21.01 4.65 1.06
C GLY A 12 21.04 4.37 -0.44
N LYS A 13 22.06 3.60 -0.90
CA LYS A 13 22.13 3.19 -2.29
C LYS A 13 21.01 2.20 -2.62
N PRO A 14 20.28 2.40 -3.74
CA PRO A 14 19.24 1.46 -4.16
C PRO A 14 19.81 0.05 -4.35
N THR A 15 19.08 -0.96 -3.90
CA THR A 15 19.42 -2.35 -4.21
C THR A 15 19.08 -2.62 -5.67
N VAL A 16 20.08 -2.99 -6.44
CA VAL A 16 19.91 -3.35 -7.86
C VAL A 16 19.48 -4.81 -7.95
N VAL A 17 18.44 -5.07 -8.72
CA VAL A 17 17.91 -6.41 -8.97
C VAL A 17 17.95 -6.74 -10.45
N ALA A 18 18.36 -7.97 -10.76
CA ALA A 18 18.56 -8.44 -12.12
C ALA A 18 17.54 -9.54 -12.46
N TYR A 19 17.17 -9.60 -13.73
CA TYR A 19 16.20 -10.58 -14.23
C TYR A 19 16.73 -11.25 -15.50
N THR A 20 16.60 -12.55 -15.57
CA THR A 20 16.72 -13.33 -16.80
C THR A 20 15.42 -13.26 -17.60
N LYS A 21 15.40 -13.82 -18.79
CA LYS A 21 14.15 -13.96 -19.56
C LYS A 21 13.16 -14.86 -18.80
N ASN A 22 13.63 -15.97 -18.22
CA ASN A 22 12.77 -16.87 -17.45
C ASN A 22 12.20 -16.19 -16.21
N ASP A 23 12.96 -15.33 -15.52
CA ASP A 23 12.45 -14.52 -14.40
C ASP A 23 11.31 -13.61 -14.84
N LEU A 24 11.43 -12.97 -16.01
CA LEU A 24 10.37 -12.09 -16.53
C LEU A 24 9.11 -12.87 -16.92
N ASP A 25 9.27 -14.04 -17.53
CA ASP A 25 8.17 -14.91 -17.90
C ASP A 25 7.45 -15.42 -16.64
N MET A 26 8.20 -15.89 -15.63
CA MET A 26 7.68 -16.30 -14.33
C MET A 26 6.96 -15.14 -13.63
N TRP A 27 7.57 -13.95 -13.60
CA TRP A 27 6.98 -12.78 -12.98
C TRP A 27 5.64 -12.39 -13.61
N SER A 28 5.58 -12.41 -14.95
CA SER A 28 4.31 -12.14 -15.65
C SER A 28 3.23 -13.19 -15.35
N ASP A 29 3.61 -14.47 -15.14
CA ASP A 29 2.70 -15.54 -14.71
C ASP A 29 2.17 -15.31 -13.29
N CYS A 30 3.05 -14.99 -12.34
CA CYS A 30 2.66 -14.66 -10.98
C CYS A 30 1.64 -13.52 -10.97
N MET A 31 1.93 -12.45 -11.71
CA MET A 31 1.01 -11.30 -11.81
C MET A 31 -0.31 -11.66 -12.46
N ALA A 32 -0.30 -12.41 -13.56
CA ALA A 32 -1.52 -12.85 -14.24
C ALA A 32 -2.45 -13.65 -13.30
N ARG A 33 -1.89 -14.55 -12.49
CA ARG A 33 -2.64 -15.32 -11.48
C ARG A 33 -3.30 -14.42 -10.45
N LEU A 34 -2.56 -13.43 -9.92
CA LEU A 34 -3.09 -12.49 -8.92
C LEU A 34 -4.16 -11.58 -9.51
N ILE A 35 -3.94 -11.07 -10.73
CA ILE A 35 -4.92 -10.26 -11.46
C ILE A 35 -6.23 -11.03 -11.65
N VAL A 36 -6.17 -12.27 -12.10
CA VAL A 36 -7.35 -13.12 -12.27
C VAL A 36 -7.99 -13.47 -10.92
N ALA A 37 -7.19 -13.70 -9.87
CA ALA A 37 -7.71 -13.94 -8.52
C ALA A 37 -8.50 -12.74 -7.99
N ALA A 38 -8.05 -11.52 -8.26
CA ALA A 38 -8.72 -10.27 -7.91
C ALA A 38 -9.97 -9.98 -8.77
N GLY A 39 -10.26 -10.79 -9.80
CA GLY A 39 -11.40 -10.61 -10.70
C GLY A 39 -11.07 -9.90 -12.01
N GLY A 40 -9.77 -9.76 -12.35
CA GLY A 40 -9.32 -9.22 -13.64
C GLY A 40 -9.69 -10.12 -14.82
N ARG A 41 -9.99 -9.54 -15.97
CA ARG A 41 -10.52 -10.23 -17.15
C ARG A 41 -9.81 -9.77 -18.43
N LYS A 42 -9.80 -10.63 -19.45
CA LYS A 42 -9.30 -10.30 -20.79
C LYS A 42 -9.97 -9.06 -21.41
N SER A 43 -11.24 -8.84 -21.09
CA SER A 43 -12.00 -7.69 -21.61
C SER A 43 -11.70 -6.37 -20.91
N ASP A 44 -10.83 -6.34 -19.91
CA ASP A 44 -10.51 -5.12 -19.19
C ASP A 44 -9.62 -4.18 -20.00
N ILE A 45 -9.83 -2.91 -19.74
CA ILE A 45 -8.94 -1.82 -20.13
C ILE A 45 -8.34 -1.28 -18.82
N VAL A 46 -7.05 -1.53 -18.59
CA VAL A 46 -6.42 -1.19 -17.32
C VAL A 46 -5.54 0.04 -17.45
N GLN A 47 -5.78 1.02 -16.59
CA GLN A 47 -4.87 2.17 -16.45
C GLN A 47 -3.84 1.88 -15.35
N ILE A 48 -2.55 1.92 -15.72
CA ILE A 48 -1.44 1.75 -14.79
C ILE A 48 -0.89 3.12 -14.42
N SER A 49 -1.17 3.52 -13.19
CA SER A 49 -0.81 4.81 -12.59
C SER A 49 0.39 4.68 -11.63
N PHE A 50 1.30 3.77 -11.95
CA PHE A 50 2.64 3.65 -11.34
C PHE A 50 3.71 4.21 -12.26
N GLY A 51 4.77 4.80 -11.70
CA GLY A 51 5.91 5.26 -12.47
C GLY A 51 6.63 4.11 -13.19
N TYR A 52 6.82 4.23 -14.50
CA TYR A 52 7.65 3.34 -15.29
C TYR A 52 9.12 3.77 -15.18
N GLY A 53 10.02 2.83 -14.93
CA GLY A 53 11.44 3.10 -14.77
C GLY A 53 12.17 2.00 -14.02
N LEU A 54 13.12 2.37 -13.18
CA LEU A 54 13.89 1.40 -12.38
C LEU A 54 13.05 0.71 -11.30
N PHE A 55 11.97 1.34 -10.83
CA PHE A 55 11.07 0.74 -9.87
C PHE A 55 10.23 -0.38 -10.51
N THR A 56 10.02 -1.47 -9.78
CA THR A 56 9.41 -2.70 -10.33
C THR A 56 7.89 -2.64 -10.50
N GLY A 57 7.20 -1.74 -9.79
CA GLY A 57 5.74 -1.77 -9.66
C GLY A 57 4.97 -1.75 -10.98
N ALA A 58 5.27 -0.79 -11.86
CA ALA A 58 4.53 -0.63 -13.10
C ALA A 58 4.69 -1.82 -14.05
N LEU A 59 5.95 -2.22 -14.33
CA LEU A 59 6.24 -3.20 -15.38
C LEU A 59 5.74 -4.61 -15.05
N GLY A 60 5.79 -5.02 -13.78
CA GLY A 60 5.24 -6.32 -13.37
C GLY A 60 3.74 -6.41 -13.61
N LEU A 61 3.00 -5.38 -13.16
CA LEU A 61 1.56 -5.28 -13.37
C LEU A 61 1.19 -5.17 -14.84
N HIS A 62 1.91 -4.35 -15.60
CA HIS A 62 1.75 -4.21 -17.06
C HIS A 62 1.81 -5.58 -17.76
N GLN A 63 2.90 -6.31 -17.55
CA GLN A 63 3.11 -7.61 -18.18
C GLN A 63 2.06 -8.67 -17.76
N GLY A 64 1.63 -8.64 -16.50
CA GLY A 64 0.56 -9.53 -16.03
C GLY A 64 -0.76 -9.27 -16.71
N TRP A 65 -1.15 -8.01 -16.90
CA TRP A 65 -2.36 -7.64 -17.61
C TRP A 65 -2.29 -7.97 -19.12
N GLU A 66 -1.16 -7.69 -19.78
CA GLU A 66 -0.96 -8.11 -21.18
C GLU A 66 -1.05 -9.63 -21.31
N LYS A 67 -0.49 -10.38 -20.36
CA LYS A 67 -0.50 -11.87 -20.39
C LYS A 67 -1.89 -12.45 -20.33
N ILE A 68 -2.82 -11.85 -19.60
CA ILE A 68 -4.24 -12.30 -19.65
C ILE A 68 -5.00 -11.79 -20.87
N GLY A 69 -4.35 -10.96 -21.70
CA GLY A 69 -4.92 -10.42 -22.94
C GLY A 69 -5.77 -9.16 -22.76
N ALA A 70 -5.63 -8.45 -21.63
CA ALA A 70 -6.27 -7.16 -21.38
C ALA A 70 -5.55 -6.02 -22.13
N THR A 71 -6.26 -4.91 -22.33
CA THR A 71 -5.67 -3.70 -22.92
C THR A 71 -5.04 -2.85 -21.81
N VAL A 72 -3.77 -2.47 -21.97
CA VAL A 72 -3.05 -1.66 -20.97
C VAL A 72 -2.88 -0.22 -21.44
N ILE A 73 -3.25 0.73 -20.58
CA ILE A 73 -2.98 2.16 -20.70
C ILE A 73 -1.77 2.47 -19.78
N PRO A 74 -0.55 2.65 -20.31
CA PRO A 74 0.65 2.92 -19.51
C PRO A 74 0.73 4.41 -19.14
N ALA A 75 -0.20 4.87 -18.28
CA ALA A 75 -0.35 6.30 -17.94
C ALA A 75 0.83 6.83 -17.13
N SER A 76 1.56 5.96 -16.41
CA SER A 76 2.61 6.33 -15.46
C SER A 76 2.09 7.09 -14.24
N SER A 77 2.96 7.70 -13.45
CA SER A 77 2.59 8.59 -12.34
C SER A 77 2.63 10.06 -12.80
N GLY A 78 1.93 10.93 -12.08
CA GLY A 78 1.91 12.37 -12.35
C GLY A 78 0.86 12.81 -13.37
N ASN A 79 0.72 14.12 -13.53
CA ASN A 79 -0.27 14.75 -14.40
C ASN A 79 -1.69 14.18 -14.20
N THR A 80 -2.18 14.23 -12.96
CA THR A 80 -3.36 13.49 -12.52
C THR A 80 -4.64 13.89 -13.26
N GLU A 81 -4.80 15.16 -13.63
CA GLU A 81 -5.95 15.61 -14.44
C GLU A 81 -5.97 14.91 -15.81
N ARG A 82 -4.79 14.80 -16.48
CA ARG A 82 -4.68 14.04 -17.74
C ARG A 82 -5.00 12.56 -17.55
N GLN A 83 -4.58 11.97 -16.42
CA GLN A 83 -4.88 10.57 -16.14
C GLN A 83 -6.39 10.34 -15.98
N VAL A 84 -7.10 11.26 -15.33
CA VAL A 84 -8.56 11.20 -15.19
C VAL A 84 -9.24 11.32 -16.56
N MET A 85 -8.78 12.23 -17.43
CA MET A 85 -9.28 12.33 -18.80
C MET A 85 -9.07 11.03 -19.57
N LEU A 86 -7.85 10.47 -19.57
CA LEU A 86 -7.55 9.21 -20.25
C LEU A 86 -8.42 8.05 -19.73
N MET A 87 -8.61 7.97 -18.41
CA MET A 87 -9.45 6.97 -17.77
C MET A 87 -10.89 7.02 -18.30
N LYS A 88 -11.44 8.22 -18.40
CA LYS A 88 -12.80 8.45 -18.92
C LYS A 88 -12.88 8.17 -20.43
N ASP A 89 -12.03 8.81 -21.21
CA ASP A 89 -12.10 8.80 -22.68
C ASP A 89 -11.80 7.41 -23.28
N LEU A 90 -10.83 6.68 -22.71
CA LEU A 90 -10.50 5.31 -23.14
C LEU A 90 -11.36 4.25 -22.44
N GLY A 91 -12.22 4.64 -21.51
CA GLY A 91 -13.15 3.76 -20.82
C GLY A 91 -12.45 2.71 -19.96
N ALA A 92 -11.44 3.12 -19.18
CA ALA A 92 -10.72 2.24 -18.28
C ALA A 92 -11.67 1.52 -17.31
N THR A 93 -11.54 0.20 -17.23
CA THR A 93 -12.34 -0.67 -16.34
C THR A 93 -11.56 -1.10 -15.10
N ALA A 94 -10.24 -0.96 -15.13
CA ALA A 94 -9.37 -1.29 -14.03
C ALA A 94 -8.37 -0.15 -13.76
N LEU A 95 -8.09 0.10 -12.48
CA LEU A 95 -7.08 1.06 -12.02
C LEU A 95 -6.00 0.34 -11.22
N VAL A 96 -4.74 0.65 -11.52
CA VAL A 96 -3.57 0.16 -10.79
C VAL A 96 -2.79 1.36 -10.25
N ALA A 97 -2.70 1.48 -8.93
CA ALA A 97 -2.05 2.61 -8.25
C ALA A 97 -1.58 2.24 -6.84
N THR A 98 -0.87 3.14 -6.15
CA THR A 98 -0.81 3.07 -4.69
C THR A 98 -2.16 3.47 -4.10
N PRO A 99 -2.56 2.97 -2.92
CA PRO A 99 -3.83 3.38 -2.28
C PRO A 99 -3.96 4.89 -2.13
N SER A 100 -2.91 5.56 -1.64
CA SER A 100 -2.90 7.02 -1.47
C SER A 100 -3.03 7.77 -2.79
N TYR A 101 -2.40 7.28 -3.87
CA TYR A 101 -2.55 7.90 -5.18
C TYR A 101 -3.92 7.65 -5.80
N GLY A 102 -4.52 6.48 -5.55
CA GLY A 102 -5.91 6.18 -5.91
C GLY A 102 -6.90 7.16 -5.26
N LEU A 103 -6.71 7.47 -3.98
CA LEU A 103 -7.50 8.49 -3.28
C LEU A 103 -7.27 9.90 -3.87
N TYR A 104 -6.03 10.25 -4.19
CA TYR A 104 -5.75 11.53 -4.85
C TYR A 104 -6.39 11.62 -6.25
N ILE A 105 -6.38 10.54 -7.03
CA ILE A 105 -7.12 10.46 -8.30
C ILE A 105 -8.62 10.73 -8.05
N SER A 106 -9.20 10.15 -6.99
CA SER A 106 -10.61 10.39 -6.67
C SER A 106 -10.93 11.84 -6.31
N GLU A 107 -10.04 12.54 -5.60
CA GLU A 107 -10.17 13.97 -5.33
C GLU A 107 -10.15 14.79 -6.63
N VAL A 108 -9.29 14.43 -7.58
CA VAL A 108 -9.20 15.11 -8.88
C VAL A 108 -10.43 14.82 -9.74
N VAL A 109 -10.98 13.60 -9.71
CA VAL A 109 -12.25 13.25 -10.38
C VAL A 109 -13.37 14.18 -9.88
N GLU A 110 -13.52 14.34 -8.55
CA GLU A 110 -14.50 15.22 -7.95
C GLU A 110 -14.27 16.69 -8.36
N LYS A 111 -13.02 17.18 -8.30
CA LYS A 111 -12.63 18.54 -8.69
C LYS A 111 -12.95 18.85 -10.16
N MET A 112 -12.81 17.87 -11.05
CA MET A 112 -13.15 17.99 -12.47
C MET A 112 -14.67 17.88 -12.74
N GLY A 113 -15.50 17.69 -11.72
CA GLY A 113 -16.96 17.54 -11.87
C GLY A 113 -17.39 16.24 -12.55
N ILE A 114 -16.50 15.23 -12.58
CA ILE A 114 -16.78 13.92 -13.16
C ILE A 114 -17.43 13.05 -12.10
N LYS A 115 -18.58 12.46 -12.43
CA LYS A 115 -19.26 11.53 -11.53
C LYS A 115 -18.69 10.12 -11.70
N LYS A 116 -18.73 9.31 -10.64
CA LYS A 116 -18.25 7.91 -10.71
C LYS A 116 -19.02 7.09 -11.77
N GLU A 117 -20.25 7.42 -12.03
CA GLU A 117 -21.09 6.80 -13.07
C GLU A 117 -20.62 7.10 -14.50
N ASP A 118 -19.83 8.17 -14.69
CA ASP A 118 -19.18 8.51 -15.96
C ASP A 118 -17.92 7.68 -16.22
N LEU A 119 -17.39 7.01 -15.17
CA LEU A 119 -16.25 6.11 -15.25
C LEU A 119 -16.74 4.67 -15.40
N LYS A 120 -15.95 3.85 -16.11
CA LYS A 120 -16.25 2.42 -16.29
C LYS A 120 -15.45 1.52 -15.32
N LEU A 121 -14.84 2.11 -14.29
CA LEU A 121 -14.04 1.38 -13.32
C LEU A 121 -14.89 0.34 -12.58
N ARG A 122 -14.37 -0.88 -12.47
CA ARG A 122 -14.99 -1.98 -11.73
C ARG A 122 -14.05 -2.64 -10.73
N ILE A 123 -12.71 -2.54 -10.96
CA ILE A 123 -11.70 -3.18 -10.14
C ILE A 123 -10.49 -2.26 -9.96
N GLY A 124 -9.87 -2.32 -8.79
CA GLY A 124 -8.61 -1.66 -8.48
C GLY A 124 -7.60 -2.62 -7.88
N LEU A 125 -6.36 -2.61 -8.36
CA LEU A 125 -5.25 -3.34 -7.76
C LEU A 125 -4.29 -2.32 -7.13
N PHE A 126 -4.20 -2.37 -5.81
CA PHE A 126 -3.40 -1.44 -5.02
C PHE A 126 -2.22 -2.14 -4.36
N GLY A 127 -1.13 -1.42 -4.11
CA GLY A 127 0.04 -1.98 -3.47
C GLY A 127 1.16 -0.96 -3.27
N SER A 128 2.35 -1.43 -2.89
CA SER A 128 3.55 -0.65 -2.55
C SER A 128 3.48 0.12 -1.23
N GLU A 129 2.33 0.26 -0.64
CA GLU A 129 2.11 0.80 0.70
C GLU A 129 0.94 0.06 1.37
N ALA A 130 0.86 0.14 2.70
CA ALA A 130 -0.27 -0.43 3.42
C ALA A 130 -1.57 0.29 3.05
N SER A 131 -2.68 -0.43 3.13
CA SER A 131 -4.02 0.12 2.96
C SER A 131 -4.94 -0.34 4.09
N SER A 132 -5.73 0.60 4.62
CA SER A 132 -6.75 0.26 5.61
C SER A 132 -8.08 -0.16 4.94
N PRO A 133 -8.96 -0.88 5.67
CA PRO A 133 -10.31 -1.16 5.19
C PRO A 133 -11.09 0.10 4.83
N GLU A 134 -10.87 1.19 5.57
CA GLU A 134 -11.51 2.50 5.37
C GLU A 134 -11.04 3.15 4.07
N MET A 135 -9.74 3.07 3.74
CA MET A 135 -9.21 3.53 2.45
C MET A 135 -9.83 2.74 1.30
N HIS A 136 -9.96 1.42 1.42
CA HIS A 136 -10.63 0.59 0.43
C HIS A 136 -12.10 1.00 0.26
N LYS A 137 -12.79 1.25 1.38
CA LYS A 137 -14.18 1.72 1.33
C LYS A 137 -14.29 3.07 0.62
N GLU A 138 -13.40 4.00 0.92
CA GLU A 138 -13.39 5.33 0.28
C GLU A 138 -13.11 5.24 -1.22
N LEU A 139 -12.14 4.43 -1.65
CA LEU A 139 -11.87 4.15 -3.06
C LEU A 139 -13.09 3.56 -3.78
N GLN A 140 -13.78 2.61 -3.13
CA GLN A 140 -14.99 2.00 -3.66
C GLN A 140 -16.14 3.02 -3.76
N ASP A 141 -16.35 3.81 -2.72
CA ASP A 141 -17.45 4.79 -2.68
C ASP A 141 -17.25 5.91 -3.70
N LYS A 142 -16.01 6.40 -3.88
CA LYS A 142 -15.69 7.52 -4.77
C LYS A 142 -15.49 7.12 -6.23
N LEU A 143 -14.84 5.98 -6.49
CA LEU A 143 -14.48 5.54 -7.85
C LEU A 143 -15.38 4.43 -8.39
N GLY A 144 -16.22 3.80 -7.56
CA GLY A 144 -17.13 2.74 -7.99
C GLY A 144 -16.43 1.40 -8.28
N LEU A 145 -15.17 1.23 -7.89
CA LEU A 145 -14.36 0.03 -8.14
C LEU A 145 -14.30 -0.91 -6.93
N PHE A 146 -14.01 -2.18 -7.17
CA PHE A 146 -13.70 -3.16 -6.13
C PHE A 146 -12.18 -3.16 -5.88
N PRO A 147 -11.69 -2.62 -4.74
CA PRO A 147 -10.26 -2.51 -4.47
C PRO A 147 -9.71 -3.82 -3.93
N THR A 148 -8.52 -4.22 -4.37
CA THR A 148 -7.76 -5.38 -3.86
C THR A 148 -6.30 -4.99 -3.62
N ASP A 149 -5.68 -5.66 -2.66
CA ASP A 149 -4.26 -5.47 -2.36
C ASP A 149 -3.39 -6.49 -3.07
N ASN A 150 -2.20 -6.06 -3.49
CA ASN A 150 -1.13 -6.94 -3.93
C ASN A 150 0.17 -6.60 -3.20
N TYR A 151 0.96 -7.63 -2.92
CA TYR A 151 2.20 -7.53 -2.17
C TYR A 151 3.38 -8.00 -3.00
N GLY A 152 4.51 -7.34 -2.78
CA GLY A 152 5.80 -7.71 -3.30
C GLY A 152 6.85 -6.65 -3.00
N LEU A 153 8.09 -6.99 -3.24
CA LEU A 153 9.23 -6.11 -3.05
C LEU A 153 10.26 -6.35 -4.15
N SER A 154 10.97 -5.30 -4.53
CA SER A 154 11.91 -5.32 -5.66
C SER A 154 12.96 -6.41 -5.52
N GLU A 155 13.46 -6.65 -4.31
CA GLU A 155 14.51 -7.62 -4.00
C GLU A 155 14.07 -9.06 -4.29
N ILE A 156 12.79 -9.38 -4.13
CA ILE A 156 12.26 -10.72 -4.42
C ILE A 156 11.90 -10.84 -5.90
N ILE A 157 10.92 -10.08 -6.38
CA ILE A 157 10.51 -10.10 -7.80
C ILE A 157 9.86 -8.77 -8.24
N GLY A 158 9.45 -7.92 -7.31
CA GLY A 158 8.52 -6.82 -7.51
C GLY A 158 7.13 -7.21 -7.03
N PRO A 159 6.04 -6.59 -7.51
CA PRO A 159 4.69 -7.08 -7.27
C PRO A 159 4.55 -8.50 -7.81
N GLY A 160 3.66 -9.30 -7.23
CA GLY A 160 3.43 -10.68 -7.69
C GLY A 160 3.83 -11.75 -6.69
N VAL A 161 4.33 -11.40 -5.50
CA VAL A 161 4.59 -12.37 -4.42
C VAL A 161 3.27 -12.88 -3.87
N ALA A 162 2.35 -11.97 -3.51
CA ALA A 162 1.04 -12.30 -2.99
C ALA A 162 -0.02 -11.29 -3.45
N GLY A 163 -1.30 -11.69 -3.42
CA GLY A 163 -2.43 -10.80 -3.72
C GLY A 163 -3.77 -11.31 -3.22
N GLU A 164 -4.67 -10.38 -2.95
CA GLU A 164 -6.05 -10.69 -2.56
C GLU A 164 -6.84 -11.32 -3.71
N CYS A 165 -7.75 -12.19 -3.37
CA CYS A 165 -8.82 -12.63 -4.26
C CYS A 165 -10.10 -11.83 -3.98
N GLU A 166 -11.17 -12.12 -4.73
CA GLU A 166 -12.49 -11.48 -4.58
C GLU A 166 -13.08 -11.60 -3.17
N PHE A 167 -12.65 -12.57 -2.35
CA PHE A 167 -13.13 -12.77 -0.99
C PHE A 167 -12.38 -11.98 0.07
N LYS A 168 -11.23 -11.37 -0.25
CA LYS A 168 -10.44 -10.54 0.67
C LYS A 168 -10.11 -11.17 2.04
N CYS A 169 -9.86 -12.47 2.05
CA CYS A 169 -9.52 -13.23 3.24
C CYS A 169 -8.01 -13.44 3.40
N GLY A 170 -7.22 -12.40 3.13
CA GLY A 170 -5.76 -12.44 3.05
C GLY A 170 -5.25 -12.58 1.61
N MET A 171 -3.95 -12.40 1.42
CA MET A 171 -3.27 -12.41 0.14
C MET A 171 -2.70 -13.78 -0.16
N HIS A 172 -3.12 -14.42 -1.26
CA HIS A 172 -2.60 -15.70 -1.74
C HIS A 172 -1.16 -15.55 -2.20
N ILE A 173 -0.26 -16.38 -1.66
CA ILE A 173 1.16 -16.41 -2.02
C ILE A 173 1.33 -17.35 -3.23
N ASN A 174 2.17 -16.98 -4.19
CA ASN A 174 2.60 -17.87 -5.26
C ASN A 174 3.68 -18.84 -4.74
N GLU A 175 3.27 -19.87 -3.96
CA GLU A 175 4.16 -20.78 -3.22
C GLU A 175 5.05 -21.66 -4.10
N ASP A 176 4.69 -21.86 -5.34
CA ASP A 176 5.52 -22.55 -6.35
C ASP A 176 6.79 -21.75 -6.72
N HIS A 177 6.82 -20.46 -6.38
CA HIS A 177 7.92 -19.55 -6.65
C HIS A 177 8.52 -18.94 -5.38
N PHE A 178 7.76 -18.83 -4.30
CA PHE A 178 8.15 -18.13 -3.06
C PHE A 178 7.78 -18.94 -1.84
N TYR A 179 8.78 -19.39 -1.08
CA TYR A 179 8.58 -20.10 0.18
C TYR A 179 8.52 -19.06 1.33
N PRO A 180 7.37 -18.89 1.99
CA PRO A 180 7.23 -17.97 3.11
C PRO A 180 7.52 -18.65 4.44
N GLU A 181 8.18 -17.93 5.34
CA GLU A 181 8.34 -18.27 6.75
C GLU A 181 7.96 -17.05 7.60
N ILE A 182 7.45 -17.28 8.80
CA ILE A 182 7.30 -16.23 9.81
C ILE A 182 8.28 -16.49 10.93
N ILE A 183 9.06 -15.46 11.29
CA ILE A 183 10.06 -15.56 12.34
C ILE A 183 9.83 -14.53 13.45
N ASP A 184 10.27 -14.85 14.64
CA ASP A 184 10.43 -13.85 15.70
C ASP A 184 11.57 -12.89 15.31
N LYS A 185 11.33 -11.60 15.39
CA LYS A 185 12.27 -10.55 14.93
C LYS A 185 13.55 -10.46 15.76
N GLU A 186 13.54 -10.95 17.02
CA GLU A 186 14.66 -10.88 17.96
C GLU A 186 15.47 -12.17 17.97
N THR A 187 14.80 -13.30 18.14
CA THR A 187 15.47 -14.62 18.18
C THR A 187 15.80 -15.18 16.81
N LEU A 188 15.16 -14.65 15.76
CA LEU A 188 15.27 -15.09 14.35
C LEU A 188 14.84 -16.56 14.13
N GLN A 189 14.14 -17.13 15.09
CA GLN A 189 13.63 -18.50 14.98
C GLN A 189 12.23 -18.49 14.36
N PRO A 190 11.86 -19.51 13.58
CA PRO A 190 10.49 -19.68 13.12
C PRO A 190 9.51 -19.74 14.30
N ILE A 191 8.36 -19.15 14.14
CA ILE A 191 7.26 -19.16 15.10
C ILE A 191 6.10 -20.02 14.61
N GLU A 192 5.13 -20.31 15.48
CA GLU A 192 3.99 -21.14 15.16
C GLU A 192 3.09 -20.50 14.09
N ASP A 193 2.41 -21.35 13.32
CA ASP A 193 1.48 -20.91 12.30
C ASP A 193 0.32 -20.07 12.89
N GLY A 194 0.02 -18.95 12.24
CA GLY A 194 -1.02 -18.02 12.68
C GLY A 194 -0.54 -16.95 13.66
N GLU A 195 0.65 -17.07 14.21
CA GLU A 195 1.27 -16.05 15.04
C GLU A 195 1.85 -14.91 14.19
N TRP A 196 1.88 -13.69 14.77
CA TRP A 196 2.42 -12.51 14.12
C TRP A 196 3.93 -12.42 14.27
N GLY A 197 4.63 -12.24 13.16
CA GLY A 197 6.08 -12.10 13.14
C GLY A 197 6.60 -11.47 11.86
N GLU A 198 7.91 -11.47 11.68
CA GLU A 198 8.55 -10.94 10.49
C GLU A 198 8.48 -11.97 9.34
N LEU A 199 7.99 -11.52 8.18
CA LEU A 199 7.97 -12.34 6.97
C LEU A 199 9.39 -12.53 6.42
N VAL A 200 9.72 -13.77 6.15
CA VAL A 200 10.94 -14.18 5.45
C VAL A 200 10.56 -14.92 4.19
N ILE A 201 11.24 -14.64 3.09
CA ILE A 201 10.95 -15.26 1.79
C ILE A 201 12.20 -15.88 1.21
N THR A 202 12.07 -17.12 0.75
CA THR A 202 13.06 -17.79 -0.12
C THR A 202 12.49 -17.88 -1.52
N THR A 203 13.25 -17.41 -2.53
CA THR A 203 12.88 -17.60 -3.93
C THR A 203 13.26 -19.01 -4.40
N LEU A 204 12.31 -19.73 -4.99
CA LEU A 204 12.52 -21.12 -5.41
C LEU A 204 12.96 -21.23 -6.88
N THR A 205 12.55 -20.32 -7.73
CA THR A 205 12.71 -20.42 -9.18
C THR A 205 13.40 -19.21 -9.81
N LYS A 206 13.70 -18.15 -9.03
CA LYS A 206 14.37 -16.96 -9.53
C LYS A 206 15.85 -17.24 -9.85
N GLU A 207 16.27 -16.92 -11.08
CA GLU A 207 17.64 -17.16 -11.58
C GLU A 207 18.55 -15.94 -11.37
N GLY A 208 18.05 -14.75 -11.70
CA GLY A 208 18.78 -13.49 -11.57
C GLY A 208 18.65 -12.90 -10.18
N LEU A 209 19.62 -13.11 -9.31
CA LEU A 209 19.60 -12.74 -7.90
C LEU A 209 18.63 -13.61 -7.08
N PRO A 210 18.89 -14.93 -6.92
CA PRO A 210 18.12 -15.77 -6.02
C PRO A 210 18.33 -15.34 -4.56
N MET A 211 17.23 -15.33 -3.78
CA MET A 211 17.25 -14.91 -2.38
C MET A 211 16.91 -16.10 -1.47
N LEU A 212 17.78 -16.35 -0.50
CA LEU A 212 17.60 -17.39 0.51
C LEU A 212 17.29 -16.75 1.86
N ARG A 213 16.13 -17.08 2.42
CA ARG A 213 15.64 -16.56 3.70
C ARG A 213 15.80 -15.05 3.84
N TYR A 214 15.31 -14.31 2.82
CA TYR A 214 15.35 -12.85 2.80
C TYR A 214 14.40 -12.28 3.83
N ARG A 215 14.92 -11.54 4.79
CA ARG A 215 14.15 -10.84 5.82
C ARG A 215 13.52 -9.59 5.22
N THR A 216 12.18 -9.60 5.06
CA THR A 216 11.46 -8.47 4.43
C THR A 216 11.30 -7.27 5.35
N LYS A 217 11.40 -7.48 6.65
CA LYS A 217 11.04 -6.54 7.73
C LYS A 217 9.54 -6.29 7.86
N ASP A 218 8.72 -6.85 7.01
CA ASP A 218 7.27 -6.71 7.05
C ASP A 218 6.68 -7.64 8.11
N ILE A 219 5.80 -7.12 8.96
CA ILE A 219 5.14 -7.88 10.02
C ILE A 219 3.78 -8.37 9.53
N THR A 220 3.63 -9.69 9.47
CA THR A 220 2.40 -10.38 9.06
C THR A 220 2.28 -11.74 9.74
N ARG A 221 1.32 -12.54 9.35
CA ARG A 221 1.16 -13.96 9.72
C ARG A 221 0.69 -14.78 8.52
N LEU A 222 0.90 -16.08 8.56
CA LEU A 222 0.39 -16.99 7.53
C LEU A 222 -0.99 -17.54 7.92
N ILE A 223 -1.86 -17.70 6.91
CA ILE A 223 -3.22 -18.23 7.02
C ILE A 223 -3.27 -19.48 6.14
N LYS A 224 -3.34 -20.66 6.76
CA LYS A 224 -3.36 -21.97 6.07
C LYS A 224 -4.75 -22.53 5.82
N ASP A 225 -5.79 -21.92 6.39
CA ASP A 225 -7.17 -22.35 6.18
C ASP A 225 -7.58 -22.24 4.72
N LYS A 226 -8.53 -23.06 4.30
CA LYS A 226 -9.06 -23.02 2.92
C LYS A 226 -9.76 -21.69 2.64
N CYS A 227 -9.41 -21.06 1.53
CA CYS A 227 -10.13 -19.88 1.07
C CYS A 227 -11.43 -20.26 0.35
N GLN A 228 -12.46 -19.44 0.51
CA GLN A 228 -13.74 -19.61 -0.20
C GLN A 228 -13.60 -19.55 -1.73
N CYS A 229 -12.55 -18.92 -2.24
CA CYS A 229 -12.26 -18.88 -3.68
C CYS A 229 -11.81 -20.24 -4.27
N GLY A 230 -11.61 -21.26 -3.44
CA GLY A 230 -11.19 -22.61 -3.82
C GLY A 230 -9.67 -22.79 -4.05
N ARG A 231 -8.87 -21.70 -3.98
CA ARG A 231 -7.42 -21.80 -4.07
C ARG A 231 -6.84 -22.41 -2.78
N THR A 232 -5.81 -23.24 -2.94
CA THR A 232 -5.19 -24.01 -1.85
C THR A 232 -3.88 -23.42 -1.36
N THR A 233 -3.39 -22.35 -2.01
CA THR A 233 -2.15 -21.69 -1.62
C THR A 233 -2.29 -21.00 -0.25
N VAL A 234 -1.22 -21.01 0.53
CA VAL A 234 -1.11 -20.25 1.77
C VAL A 234 -1.38 -18.78 1.51
N ARG A 235 -2.05 -18.14 2.43
CA ARG A 235 -2.27 -16.69 2.39
C ARG A 235 -1.47 -16.01 3.49
N MET A 236 -1.04 -14.81 3.23
CA MET A 236 -0.54 -13.91 4.27
C MET A 236 -1.64 -12.90 4.65
N ASP A 237 -1.65 -12.49 5.90
CA ASP A 237 -2.52 -11.41 6.37
C ASP A 237 -1.99 -10.04 5.90
N LYS A 238 -2.75 -8.97 6.08
CA LYS A 238 -2.29 -7.61 5.78
C LYS A 238 -1.04 -7.28 6.59
N ILE A 239 -0.14 -6.52 5.98
CA ILE A 239 1.05 -6.02 6.67
C ILE A 239 0.62 -5.03 7.75
N GLN A 240 0.96 -5.31 9.01
CA GLN A 240 0.71 -4.40 10.14
C GLN A 240 1.68 -3.22 10.18
N GLY A 241 2.86 -3.39 9.59
CA GLY A 241 3.93 -2.40 9.55
C GLY A 241 5.26 -3.08 9.28
N ARG A 242 6.32 -2.30 9.28
CA ARG A 242 7.69 -2.82 9.14
C ARG A 242 8.41 -2.73 10.48
N SER A 243 9.24 -3.73 10.77
CA SER A 243 10.06 -3.73 11.99
C SER A 243 11.10 -2.60 12.01
N ASP A 244 11.50 -2.09 10.82
CA ASP A 244 12.45 -0.98 10.66
C ASP A 244 11.77 0.40 10.49
N ASP A 245 10.46 0.47 10.24
CA ASP A 245 9.67 1.72 10.25
C ASP A 245 9.09 2.02 11.64
N MET A 246 9.37 1.16 12.61
CA MET A 246 8.94 1.31 13.99
C MET A 246 9.63 2.51 14.64
N LEU A 247 8.83 3.44 15.11
CA LEU A 247 9.30 4.61 15.86
C LEU A 247 9.35 4.25 17.34
N ILE A 248 10.53 4.38 17.95
CA ILE A 248 10.63 4.29 19.41
C ILE A 248 10.43 5.71 19.97
N ILE A 249 9.31 5.94 20.63
CA ILE A 249 8.94 7.24 21.18
C ILE A 249 8.75 7.11 22.69
N ARG A 250 9.59 7.72 23.48
CA ARG A 250 9.59 7.62 24.95
C ARG A 250 9.61 6.17 25.46
N GLY A 251 10.37 5.29 24.77
CA GLY A 251 10.46 3.87 25.12
C GLY A 251 9.29 2.99 24.65
N VAL A 252 8.33 3.56 23.93
CA VAL A 252 7.18 2.82 23.36
C VAL A 252 7.36 2.64 21.88
N ASN A 253 7.08 1.42 21.39
CA ASN A 253 7.10 1.09 19.97
C ASN A 253 5.81 1.59 19.30
N VAL A 254 5.95 2.50 18.34
CA VAL A 254 4.85 3.11 17.59
C VAL A 254 5.00 2.79 16.11
N PHE A 255 4.00 2.17 15.52
CA PHE A 255 3.96 1.95 14.07
C PHE A 255 3.10 3.02 13.39
N PRO A 256 3.58 3.64 12.29
CA PRO A 256 2.79 4.61 11.52
C PRO A 256 1.41 4.08 11.10
N SER A 257 1.30 2.78 10.81
CA SER A 257 0.04 2.11 10.47
C SER A 257 -1.00 2.12 11.59
N GLN A 258 -0.58 2.12 12.85
CA GLN A 258 -1.49 2.25 14.00
C GLN A 258 -2.12 3.66 14.04
N ILE A 259 -1.32 4.69 13.73
CA ILE A 259 -1.81 6.08 13.63
C ILE A 259 -2.81 6.17 12.48
N GLU A 260 -2.46 5.64 11.32
CA GLU A 260 -3.32 5.61 10.14
C GLU A 260 -4.67 4.95 10.43
N GLY A 261 -4.67 3.76 11.03
CA GLY A 261 -5.90 3.05 11.39
C GLY A 261 -6.82 3.86 12.28
N VAL A 262 -6.27 4.59 13.28
CA VAL A 262 -7.06 5.47 14.13
C VAL A 262 -7.65 6.64 13.33
N LEU A 263 -6.84 7.32 12.52
CA LEU A 263 -7.27 8.50 11.76
C LEU A 263 -8.36 8.13 10.74
N MET A 264 -8.13 7.06 9.97
CA MET A 264 -9.07 6.62 8.94
C MET A 264 -10.40 6.08 9.51
N SER A 265 -10.42 5.66 10.79
CA SER A 265 -11.65 5.24 11.47
C SER A 265 -12.61 6.40 11.84
N MET A 266 -12.19 7.64 11.59
CA MET A 266 -12.94 8.84 12.00
C MET A 266 -13.55 9.54 10.76
N PRO A 267 -14.89 9.63 10.67
CA PRO A 267 -15.56 10.15 9.48
C PRO A 267 -15.28 11.64 9.19
N GLU A 268 -14.91 12.40 10.22
CA GLU A 268 -14.60 13.84 10.13
C GLU A 268 -13.20 14.11 9.57
N ILE A 269 -12.31 13.08 9.56
CA ILE A 269 -10.91 13.18 9.17
C ILE A 269 -10.74 12.86 7.68
N GLY A 270 -9.91 13.62 7.00
CA GLY A 270 -9.48 13.36 5.62
C GLY A 270 -8.42 12.26 5.53
N GLY A 271 -8.21 11.71 4.32
CA GLY A 271 -7.25 10.63 4.06
C GLY A 271 -5.77 11.05 4.13
N ASN A 272 -5.48 12.35 4.30
CA ASN A 272 -4.11 12.87 4.29
C ASN A 272 -3.66 13.33 5.67
N TYR A 273 -2.48 12.84 6.06
CA TYR A 273 -1.86 13.15 7.34
C TYR A 273 -0.33 13.11 7.23
N GLU A 274 0.33 13.74 8.19
CA GLU A 274 1.78 13.75 8.36
C GLU A 274 2.13 13.46 9.83
N ILE A 275 3.14 12.64 10.05
CA ILE A 275 3.69 12.28 11.35
C ILE A 275 5.05 12.94 11.49
N ILE A 276 5.23 13.77 12.51
CA ILE A 276 6.48 14.45 12.81
C ILE A 276 6.96 13.98 14.17
N VAL A 277 8.19 13.47 14.21
CA VAL A 277 8.88 13.12 15.46
C VAL A 277 10.04 14.06 15.65
N GLU A 278 10.07 14.75 16.79
CA GLU A 278 11.12 15.67 17.15
C GLU A 278 11.57 15.44 18.61
N ARG A 279 12.80 15.82 18.94
CA ARG A 279 13.29 15.78 20.32
C ARG A 279 13.39 17.19 20.87
N ILE A 280 12.63 17.46 21.93
CA ILE A 280 12.64 18.74 22.62
C ILE A 280 13.26 18.52 24.01
N GLY A 281 14.47 19.07 24.21
CA GLY A 281 15.29 18.76 25.40
C GLY A 281 15.62 17.25 25.41
N HIS A 282 15.11 16.56 26.43
CA HIS A 282 15.35 15.12 26.61
C HIS A 282 14.15 14.25 26.24
N MET A 283 13.04 14.83 25.75
CA MET A 283 11.81 14.10 25.48
C MET A 283 11.44 14.12 24.00
N ASP A 284 11.09 12.95 23.49
CA ASP A 284 10.52 12.84 22.16
C ASP A 284 9.10 13.39 22.15
N LYS A 285 8.77 14.16 21.11
CA LYS A 285 7.45 14.71 20.86
C LYS A 285 6.93 14.13 19.54
N LEU A 286 5.74 13.55 19.59
CA LEU A 286 5.00 13.07 18.45
C LEU A 286 3.95 14.10 18.07
N THR A 287 4.03 14.62 16.85
CA THR A 287 3.03 15.54 16.29
C THR A 287 2.39 14.90 15.07
N ILE A 288 1.07 14.97 14.97
CA ILE A 288 0.29 14.44 13.85
C ILE A 288 -0.50 15.61 13.28
N ASN A 289 -0.17 16.01 12.06
CA ASN A 289 -0.95 16.95 11.26
C ASN A 289 -1.92 16.14 10.41
N VAL A 290 -3.21 16.45 10.45
CA VAL A 290 -4.22 15.69 9.69
C VAL A 290 -5.28 16.63 9.13
N GLU A 291 -5.63 16.39 7.88
CA GLU A 291 -6.67 17.17 7.20
C GLU A 291 -8.05 16.80 7.70
N VAL A 292 -8.91 17.82 7.88
CA VAL A 292 -10.35 17.62 8.04
C VAL A 292 -11.00 17.42 6.68
N LYS A 293 -12.16 16.73 6.63
CA LYS A 293 -12.93 16.60 5.37
C LYS A 293 -13.68 17.88 5.01
N ASP A 294 -14.21 18.56 6.02
CA ASP A 294 -15.02 19.78 5.83
C ASP A 294 -14.29 20.98 6.43
N ILE A 295 -13.97 21.97 5.59
CA ILE A 295 -13.34 23.21 6.01
C ILE A 295 -14.17 23.98 7.04
N GLY A 296 -15.50 23.89 6.98
CA GLY A 296 -16.41 24.52 7.93
C GLY A 296 -16.25 24.05 9.38
N LEU A 297 -15.58 22.90 9.60
CA LEU A 297 -15.20 22.45 10.95
C LEU A 297 -14.15 23.36 11.58
N LEU A 298 -13.28 24.00 10.78
CA LEU A 298 -12.23 24.88 11.27
C LEU A 298 -12.76 26.22 11.76
N ASP A 299 -13.91 26.67 11.28
CA ASP A 299 -14.55 27.91 11.69
C ASP A 299 -15.31 27.78 13.03
N ASN A 300 -15.51 26.54 13.51
CA ASN A 300 -16.22 26.26 14.74
C ASN A 300 -15.26 25.78 15.83
N TYR A 301 -14.75 26.68 16.62
CA TYR A 301 -13.73 26.42 17.66
C TYR A 301 -14.13 25.28 18.62
N SER A 302 -15.38 25.24 19.08
CA SER A 302 -15.83 24.20 20.01
C SER A 302 -15.80 22.81 19.38
N LYS A 303 -16.33 22.67 18.15
CA LYS A 303 -16.31 21.38 17.41
C LYS A 303 -14.87 20.94 17.08
N LEU A 304 -14.01 21.92 16.76
CA LEU A 304 -12.61 21.67 16.47
C LEU A 304 -11.88 21.11 17.71
N GLU A 305 -12.05 21.74 18.89
CA GLU A 305 -11.47 21.26 20.14
C GLU A 305 -11.96 19.85 20.51
N ASP A 306 -13.27 19.61 20.35
CA ASP A 306 -13.85 18.28 20.64
C ASP A 306 -13.31 17.21 19.70
N LEU A 307 -13.14 17.52 18.42
CA LEU A 307 -12.54 16.61 17.47
C LEU A 307 -11.05 16.34 17.80
N VAL A 308 -10.27 17.36 18.13
CA VAL A 308 -8.88 17.20 18.58
C VAL A 308 -8.81 16.31 19.81
N LYS A 309 -9.69 16.52 20.81
CA LYS A 309 -9.75 15.68 22.02
C LYS A 309 -10.08 14.23 21.68
N LYS A 310 -11.06 14.01 20.80
CA LYS A 310 -11.49 12.68 20.34
C LYS A 310 -10.36 11.94 19.61
N VAL A 311 -9.64 12.62 18.70
CA VAL A 311 -8.48 12.03 18.00
C VAL A 311 -7.38 11.68 18.99
N LYS A 312 -6.99 12.63 19.87
CA LYS A 312 -5.97 12.39 20.90
C LYS A 312 -6.30 11.21 21.80
N GLN A 313 -7.57 11.10 22.23
CA GLN A 313 -8.01 10.01 23.09
C GLN A 313 -7.91 8.65 22.39
N LYS A 314 -8.36 8.54 21.14
CA LYS A 314 -8.24 7.31 20.36
C LYS A 314 -6.79 6.92 20.11
N LEU A 315 -5.95 7.89 19.73
CA LEU A 315 -4.50 7.67 19.56
C LEU A 315 -3.86 7.20 20.86
N LYS A 316 -4.18 7.82 22.00
CA LYS A 316 -3.64 7.43 23.31
C LYS A 316 -3.99 5.98 23.68
N VAL A 317 -5.21 5.53 23.38
CA VAL A 317 -5.65 4.15 23.63
C VAL A 317 -4.79 3.17 22.83
N VAL A 318 -4.53 3.46 21.55
CA VAL A 318 -3.80 2.55 20.66
C VAL A 318 -2.29 2.63 20.86
N LEU A 319 -1.75 3.83 20.98
CA LEU A 319 -0.30 4.06 21.04
C LEU A 319 0.27 4.01 22.47
N GLN A 320 -0.58 4.13 23.49
CA GLN A 320 -0.21 4.25 24.91
C GLN A 320 0.70 5.44 25.24
N ILE A 321 0.79 6.41 24.33
CA ILE A 321 1.52 7.68 24.50
C ILE A 321 0.64 8.85 24.08
N ASP A 322 0.99 10.04 24.58
CA ASP A 322 0.34 11.28 24.16
C ASP A 322 0.96 11.82 22.87
N ALA A 323 0.10 12.18 21.92
CA ALA A 323 0.46 12.85 20.68
C ALA A 323 -0.11 14.27 20.63
N VAL A 324 0.60 15.18 19.99
CA VAL A 324 0.06 16.48 19.59
C VAL A 324 -0.68 16.30 18.30
N VAL A 325 -1.97 16.65 18.25
CA VAL A 325 -2.79 16.59 17.04
C VAL A 325 -3.08 18.00 16.58
N ARG A 326 -2.86 18.25 15.30
CA ARG A 326 -3.20 19.51 14.61
C ARG A 326 -4.12 19.19 13.45
N LEU A 327 -5.33 19.71 13.51
CA LEU A 327 -6.26 19.66 12.39
C LEU A 327 -5.90 20.78 11.41
N VAL A 328 -5.77 20.44 10.14
CA VAL A 328 -5.41 21.39 9.09
C VAL A 328 -6.46 21.37 7.97
N GLU A 329 -6.44 22.40 7.13
CA GLU A 329 -7.37 22.58 6.03
C GLU A 329 -7.28 21.42 5.02
N PRO A 330 -8.39 21.05 4.36
CA PRO A 330 -8.36 20.12 3.24
C PRO A 330 -7.36 20.58 2.17
N GLN A 331 -6.64 19.65 1.58
CA GLN A 331 -5.65 19.89 0.52
C GLN A 331 -4.43 20.76 0.93
N SER A 332 -4.20 21.00 2.22
CA SER A 332 -3.05 21.76 2.72
C SER A 332 -1.77 20.93 2.85
N LEU A 333 -1.91 19.61 3.05
CA LEU A 333 -0.76 18.70 3.10
C LEU A 333 -0.34 18.26 1.71
N LYS A 334 0.96 17.93 1.58
CA LYS A 334 1.53 17.49 0.32
C LYS A 334 0.87 16.22 -0.20
N ARG A 335 0.48 16.21 -1.47
CA ARG A 335 0.04 15.01 -2.20
C ARG A 335 1.24 14.29 -2.82
N PHE A 336 1.16 12.96 -2.88
CA PHE A 336 2.19 12.12 -3.45
C PHE A 336 1.62 11.37 -4.67
N GLU A 337 2.34 11.44 -5.77
CA GLU A 337 1.99 10.75 -7.02
C GLU A 337 2.63 9.35 -7.09
N GLY A 338 2.72 8.69 -5.96
CA GLY A 338 3.32 7.38 -5.73
C GLY A 338 3.29 7.05 -4.25
N LYS A 339 4.28 6.30 -3.75
CA LYS A 339 4.37 5.94 -2.32
C LYS A 339 4.44 7.20 -1.44
N ALA A 340 3.48 7.36 -0.54
CA ALA A 340 3.42 8.50 0.36
C ALA A 340 4.52 8.42 1.44
N LYS A 341 5.29 9.50 1.61
CA LYS A 341 6.23 9.65 2.73
C LYS A 341 5.55 10.45 3.82
N ARG A 342 4.93 9.76 4.77
CA ARG A 342 4.11 10.36 5.82
C ARG A 342 4.85 10.65 7.12
N VAL A 343 6.04 10.08 7.30
CA VAL A 343 6.85 10.22 8.53
C VAL A 343 8.05 11.10 8.27
N THR A 344 8.21 12.11 9.11
CA THR A 344 9.39 12.98 9.19
C THR A 344 9.98 12.87 10.59
N ASP A 345 11.08 12.13 10.73
CA ASP A 345 11.83 12.04 11.98
C ASP A 345 12.94 13.09 11.96
N LEU A 346 12.80 14.11 12.83
CA LEU A 346 13.72 15.23 12.95
C LEU A 346 14.74 15.03 14.08
N ARG A 347 14.69 13.89 14.76
CA ARG A 347 15.67 13.59 15.80
C ARG A 347 17.02 13.35 15.16
N LYS A 348 18.05 14.02 15.67
CA LYS A 348 19.45 13.69 15.38
C LYS A 348 19.78 12.41 16.13
N ILE A 349 19.80 11.29 15.43
CA ILE A 349 20.26 10.00 15.93
C ILE A 349 21.74 9.84 15.62
#